data_ccb8c4bd8b23d226165d337ca0d60dcb
#
_entry.id   ccb8c4bd8b23d226165d337ca0d60dcb
#
_cell.length_a   1.000
_cell.length_b   1.000
_cell.length_c   1.000
_cell.angle_alpha   90.00
_cell.angle_beta   90.00
_cell.angle_gamma   90.00
#
_symmetry.space_group_name_H-M   'P 1'
#
loop_
_entity.id
_entity.type
_entity.pdbx_description
1 polymer ?
#
loop_
_entity_poly.entity_id
_entity_poly.type
_entity_poly.pdbx_seq_one_letter_code
_entity_poly.pdbx_strand_id
1 'polypeptide(L)'
;MNTKIKFLATLALLSSSALLFSCGGGAKKDDPNHIKVGVESGPEYDLAEAAKKVAKEKYGLEVELVQFNDYVMPNEALHQKDIDANVFQNKPYLDVQTKQRGYKFAIVGNTFVYPLAGYSKKIKSLTELKDESTIIIPNDATNGGRSLLLLQKFGLLKLKDGVGLLPTVADITDNPKKLKILELEAPQLPRALDDQNVTIAVINNTFAAPVGLSPEKDGLFVEDKDSPYVNSIVAREDNKTAEKVLKFVKAYQSAEVEAAALKAFKGGAIKGW
;
A
#
# COMPACT_ATOMS: atom_id res chain seq x y z
N MET A 1 0.24 51.85 -78.10
CA MET A 1 1.30 51.20 -78.90
C MET A 1 1.74 49.95 -78.13
N ASN A 2 1.32 48.83 -78.65
CA ASN A 2 1.94 47.51 -78.65
C ASN A 2 2.36 46.97 -77.25
N THR A 3 2.14 45.76 -76.91
CA THR A 3 2.02 44.49 -77.62
C THR A 3 1.47 43.42 -76.71
N LYS A 4 0.65 42.56 -77.26
CA LYS A 4 0.12 41.36 -76.65
C LYS A 4 1.22 40.32 -76.50
N ILE A 5 1.32 39.71 -75.39
CA ILE A 5 1.93 38.38 -75.26
C ILE A 5 1.02 37.50 -74.42
N LYS A 6 0.45 36.51 -75.08
CA LYS A 6 -0.25 35.36 -74.46
C LYS A 6 0.79 34.41 -73.97
N PHE A 7 0.69 34.00 -72.68
CA PHE A 7 1.36 32.80 -72.17
C PHE A 7 0.33 31.83 -71.70
N LEU A 8 0.32 30.67 -72.33
CA LEU A 8 -0.42 29.48 -71.89
C LEU A 8 0.11 29.02 -70.49
N ALA A 9 -0.74 28.97 -69.52
CA ALA A 9 -0.44 28.29 -68.28
C ALA A 9 -0.87 26.84 -68.40
N THR A 10 0.09 25.95 -68.47
CA THR A 10 -0.08 24.51 -68.42
C THR A 10 -0.40 24.16 -66.97
N LEU A 11 -1.58 23.56 -66.73
CA LEU A 11 -2.08 23.07 -65.39
C LEU A 11 -1.38 21.77 -65.08
N ALA A 12 -0.35 21.82 -64.27
CA ALA A 12 0.25 20.63 -63.69
C ALA A 12 -0.46 20.32 -62.33
N LEU A 13 -1.35 19.33 -62.34
CA LEU A 13 -1.90 18.71 -61.12
C LEU A 13 -0.78 17.95 -60.44
N LEU A 14 -0.15 18.52 -59.43
CA LEU A 14 0.61 17.78 -58.44
C LEU A 14 -0.36 17.30 -57.37
N SER A 15 -0.75 16.02 -57.46
CA SER A 15 -1.43 15.28 -56.36
C SER A 15 -0.45 15.11 -55.23
N SER A 16 -0.55 16.01 -54.24
CA SER A 16 0.14 15.92 -52.98
C SER A 16 -0.57 14.86 -52.11
N SER A 17 -0.12 13.61 -52.17
CA SER A 17 -0.55 12.55 -51.25
C SER A 17 -0.02 12.86 -49.86
N ALA A 18 -0.81 13.57 -49.07
CA ALA A 18 -0.59 13.74 -47.66
C ALA A 18 -0.74 12.37 -47.00
N LEU A 19 0.38 11.68 -46.75
CA LEU A 19 0.47 10.55 -45.84
C LEU A 19 0.15 11.08 -44.43
N LEU A 20 -1.10 11.00 -44.05
CA LEU A 20 -1.53 11.10 -42.68
C LEU A 20 -0.89 9.92 -41.93
N PHE A 21 0.29 10.13 -41.34
CA PHE A 21 0.76 9.31 -40.25
C PHE A 21 -0.22 9.53 -39.08
N SER A 22 -1.29 8.73 -39.09
CA SER A 22 -2.12 8.51 -37.92
C SER A 22 -1.21 7.90 -36.88
N CYS A 23 -0.73 8.70 -35.92
CA CYS A 23 -0.27 8.19 -34.64
C CYS A 23 -1.47 7.56 -33.94
N GLY A 24 -1.84 6.38 -34.38
CA GLY A 24 -2.71 5.48 -33.66
C GLY A 24 -1.95 5.05 -32.40
N GLY A 25 -2.18 5.74 -31.30
CA GLY A 25 -1.94 5.21 -29.98
C GLY A 25 -2.83 3.97 -29.81
N GLY A 26 -2.39 2.84 -30.35
CA GLY A 26 -3.04 1.56 -30.15
C GLY A 26 -3.10 1.33 -28.64
N ALA A 27 -4.31 1.29 -28.08
CA ALA A 27 -4.50 0.73 -26.74
C ALA A 27 -3.68 -0.57 -26.70
N LYS A 28 -2.67 -0.62 -25.82
CA LYS A 28 -1.88 -1.85 -25.64
C LYS A 28 -2.90 -2.96 -25.43
N LYS A 29 -2.92 -3.95 -26.35
CA LYS A 29 -3.76 -5.12 -26.18
C LYS A 29 -3.45 -5.69 -24.82
N ASP A 30 -4.48 -5.91 -24.02
CA ASP A 30 -4.35 -6.54 -22.72
C ASP A 30 -3.71 -7.93 -22.93
N ASP A 31 -2.46 -8.08 -22.49
CA ASP A 31 -1.75 -9.35 -22.63
C ASP A 31 -2.18 -10.26 -21.47
N PRO A 32 -2.84 -11.40 -21.75
CA PRO A 32 -3.30 -12.31 -20.71
C PRO A 32 -2.16 -12.98 -19.93
N ASN A 33 -0.94 -12.91 -20.44
CA ASN A 33 0.25 -13.45 -19.78
C ASN A 33 1.15 -12.39 -19.16
N HIS A 34 0.70 -11.15 -19.08
CA HIS A 34 1.41 -10.05 -18.43
C HIS A 34 0.51 -9.33 -17.45
N ILE A 35 0.99 -9.12 -16.21
CA ILE A 35 0.30 -8.39 -15.16
C ILE A 35 1.22 -7.33 -14.53
N LYS A 36 0.66 -6.13 -14.28
CA LYS A 36 1.33 -5.09 -13.51
C LYS A 36 0.77 -5.06 -12.10
N VAL A 37 1.63 -5.18 -11.10
CA VAL A 37 1.23 -5.23 -9.70
C VAL A 37 1.93 -4.16 -8.90
N GLY A 38 1.13 -3.31 -8.23
CA GLY A 38 1.62 -2.31 -7.28
C GLY A 38 1.92 -2.93 -5.92
N VAL A 39 3.09 -2.61 -5.37
CA VAL A 39 3.55 -3.11 -4.07
C VAL A 39 4.29 -2.03 -3.29
N GLU A 40 4.29 -2.13 -1.96
CA GLU A 40 5.14 -1.27 -1.13
C GLU A 40 6.61 -1.66 -1.21
N SER A 41 7.46 -0.65 -1.09
CA SER A 41 8.91 -0.83 -1.00
C SER A 41 9.31 -1.62 0.25
N GLY A 42 10.47 -2.25 0.20
CA GLY A 42 11.02 -3.01 1.33
C GLY A 42 10.56 -4.47 1.35
N PRO A 43 10.32 -5.06 2.53
CA PRO A 43 10.07 -6.49 2.64
C PRO A 43 8.86 -7.01 1.86
N GLU A 44 7.80 -6.20 1.68
CA GLU A 44 6.64 -6.58 0.86
C GLU A 44 7.02 -6.71 -0.62
N TYR A 45 7.95 -5.88 -1.09
CA TYR A 45 8.51 -6.01 -2.44
C TYR A 45 9.28 -7.33 -2.63
N ASP A 46 10.04 -7.76 -1.62
CA ASP A 46 10.77 -9.04 -1.66
C ASP A 46 9.80 -10.23 -1.78
N LEU A 47 8.64 -10.16 -1.11
CA LEU A 47 7.59 -11.16 -1.24
C LEU A 47 6.99 -11.17 -2.65
N ALA A 48 6.77 -10.00 -3.22
CA ALA A 48 6.25 -9.88 -4.58
C ALA A 48 7.25 -10.37 -5.63
N GLU A 49 8.56 -10.17 -5.43
CA GLU A 49 9.61 -10.77 -6.27
C GLU A 49 9.61 -12.30 -6.19
N ALA A 50 9.39 -12.88 -5.00
CA ALA A 50 9.22 -14.32 -4.86
C ALA A 50 7.96 -14.80 -5.61
N ALA A 51 6.84 -14.08 -5.48
CA ALA A 51 5.61 -14.38 -6.21
C ALA A 51 5.79 -14.27 -7.73
N LYS A 52 6.50 -13.26 -8.22
CA LYS A 52 6.86 -13.07 -9.63
C LYS A 52 7.61 -14.27 -10.18
N LYS A 53 8.60 -14.80 -9.43
CA LYS A 53 9.33 -15.99 -9.82
C LYS A 53 8.41 -17.20 -9.94
N VAL A 54 7.56 -17.44 -8.93
CA VAL A 54 6.58 -18.53 -8.94
C VAL A 54 5.58 -18.37 -10.09
N ALA A 55 5.09 -17.14 -10.33
CA ALA A 55 4.18 -16.83 -11.42
C ALA A 55 4.76 -17.21 -12.79
N LYS A 56 6.04 -16.87 -13.02
CA LYS A 56 6.75 -17.23 -14.24
C LYS A 56 6.93 -18.73 -14.38
N GLU A 57 7.47 -19.38 -13.35
CA GLU A 57 7.86 -20.79 -13.39
C GLU A 57 6.66 -21.73 -13.46
N LYS A 58 5.59 -21.46 -12.69
CA LYS A 58 4.46 -22.38 -12.57
C LYS A 58 3.27 -22.02 -13.48
N TYR A 59 3.13 -20.75 -13.88
CA TYR A 59 1.93 -20.28 -14.59
C TYR A 59 2.25 -19.58 -15.92
N GLY A 60 3.53 -19.41 -16.28
CA GLY A 60 3.94 -18.70 -17.50
C GLY A 60 3.54 -17.21 -17.50
N LEU A 61 3.29 -16.64 -16.30
CA LEU A 61 2.83 -15.26 -16.14
C LEU A 61 4.02 -14.33 -15.92
N GLU A 62 4.19 -13.32 -16.77
CA GLU A 62 5.14 -12.24 -16.58
C GLU A 62 4.55 -11.21 -15.62
N VAL A 63 5.26 -10.91 -14.53
CA VAL A 63 4.84 -9.92 -13.54
C VAL A 63 5.77 -8.71 -13.60
N GLU A 64 5.20 -7.53 -13.87
CA GLU A 64 5.87 -6.24 -13.73
C GLU A 64 5.49 -5.66 -12.36
N LEU A 65 6.46 -5.48 -11.47
CA LEU A 65 6.24 -4.88 -10.16
C LEU A 65 6.44 -3.37 -10.24
N VAL A 66 5.45 -2.63 -9.72
CA VAL A 66 5.48 -1.17 -9.60
C VAL A 66 5.58 -0.83 -8.11
N GLN A 67 6.68 -0.18 -7.74
CA GLN A 67 7.00 0.14 -6.35
C GLN A 67 6.38 1.45 -5.90
N PHE A 68 5.80 1.46 -4.71
CA PHE A 68 5.26 2.64 -4.04
C PHE A 68 5.91 2.82 -2.66
N ASN A 69 5.82 4.04 -2.12
CA ASN A 69 6.39 4.40 -0.83
C ASN A 69 5.36 5.07 0.09
N ASP A 70 4.09 4.97 -0.24
CA ASP A 70 2.95 5.50 0.52
C ASP A 70 1.69 4.68 0.24
N TYR A 71 0.67 4.81 1.11
CA TYR A 71 -0.56 4.04 1.01
C TYR A 71 -1.65 4.67 0.12
N VAL A 72 -1.42 5.82 -0.49
CA VAL A 72 -2.40 6.54 -1.33
C VAL A 72 -2.25 6.17 -2.80
N MET A 73 -1.02 6.26 -3.31
CA MET A 73 -0.71 6.09 -4.73
C MET A 73 -1.02 4.71 -5.30
N PRO A 74 -0.87 3.57 -4.58
CA PRO A 74 -1.21 2.26 -5.15
C PRO A 74 -2.67 2.12 -5.55
N ASN A 75 -3.60 2.70 -4.78
CA ASN A 75 -5.03 2.67 -5.12
C ASN A 75 -5.37 3.65 -6.26
N GLU A 76 -4.70 4.78 -6.32
CA GLU A 76 -4.86 5.72 -7.44
C GLU A 76 -4.37 5.08 -8.75
N ALA A 77 -3.19 4.46 -8.77
CA ALA A 77 -2.66 3.76 -9.92
C ALA A 77 -3.56 2.60 -10.38
N LEU A 78 -4.16 1.86 -9.42
CA LEU A 78 -5.12 0.82 -9.74
C LEU A 78 -6.40 1.38 -10.38
N HIS A 79 -6.89 2.52 -9.87
CA HIS A 79 -8.07 3.19 -10.41
C HIS A 79 -7.83 3.71 -11.82
N GLN A 80 -6.67 4.32 -12.07
CA GLN A 80 -6.26 4.86 -13.37
C GLN A 80 -5.91 3.77 -14.40
N LYS A 81 -5.89 2.49 -13.99
CA LYS A 81 -5.51 1.33 -14.81
C LYS A 81 -4.01 1.31 -15.19
N ASP A 82 -3.18 2.00 -14.45
CA ASP A 82 -1.72 1.97 -14.60
C ASP A 82 -1.14 0.64 -14.11
N ILE A 83 -1.84 0.00 -13.16
CA ILE A 83 -1.57 -1.34 -12.65
C ILE A 83 -2.84 -2.20 -12.71
N ASP A 84 -2.69 -3.52 -12.71
CA ASP A 84 -3.80 -4.48 -12.76
C ASP A 84 -4.28 -4.91 -11.38
N ALA A 85 -3.39 -4.95 -10.42
CA ALA A 85 -3.66 -5.29 -9.02
C ALA A 85 -2.69 -4.55 -8.09
N ASN A 86 -2.99 -4.48 -6.80
CA ASN A 86 -2.03 -4.07 -5.79
C ASN A 86 -2.03 -5.02 -4.58
N VAL A 87 -0.93 -5.01 -3.82
CA VAL A 87 -0.73 -5.83 -2.63
C VAL A 87 -0.06 -4.98 -1.57
N PHE A 88 -0.87 -4.36 -0.67
CA PHE A 88 -0.33 -3.51 0.41
C PHE A 88 -1.34 -3.26 1.52
N GLN A 89 -2.63 -3.44 1.27
CA GLN A 89 -3.71 -2.94 2.11
C GLN A 89 -4.55 -4.05 2.71
N ASN A 90 -5.12 -3.78 3.88
CA ASN A 90 -6.10 -4.64 4.53
C ASN A 90 -7.53 -4.20 4.20
N LYS A 91 -8.51 -5.07 4.49
CA LYS A 91 -9.92 -4.80 4.20
C LYS A 91 -10.44 -3.51 4.85
N PRO A 92 -10.21 -3.21 6.16
CA PRO A 92 -10.66 -1.95 6.76
C PRO A 92 -10.14 -0.71 6.03
N TYR A 93 -8.87 -0.72 5.60
CA TYR A 93 -8.30 0.37 4.81
C TYR A 93 -8.97 0.50 3.45
N LEU A 94 -9.13 -0.62 2.73
CA LEU A 94 -9.80 -0.65 1.44
C LEU A 94 -11.24 -0.12 1.52
N ASP A 95 -12.00 -0.52 2.54
CA ASP A 95 -13.38 -0.08 2.75
C ASP A 95 -13.46 1.45 2.92
N VAL A 96 -12.55 2.05 3.71
CA VAL A 96 -12.47 3.50 3.88
C VAL A 96 -12.14 4.19 2.56
N GLN A 97 -11.10 3.73 1.85
CA GLN A 97 -10.68 4.30 0.58
C GLN A 97 -11.78 4.20 -0.49
N THR A 98 -12.42 3.05 -0.59
CA THR A 98 -13.52 2.81 -1.51
C THR A 98 -14.69 3.75 -1.23
N LYS A 99 -15.06 3.91 0.04
CA LYS A 99 -16.16 4.81 0.44
C LYS A 99 -15.84 6.28 0.16
N GLN A 100 -14.62 6.71 0.45
CA GLN A 100 -14.22 8.12 0.33
C GLN A 100 -13.99 8.55 -1.12
N ARG A 101 -13.43 7.66 -1.95
CA ARG A 101 -12.99 7.98 -3.30
C ARG A 101 -13.84 7.36 -4.41
N GLY A 102 -14.81 6.51 -4.05
CA GLY A 102 -15.70 5.87 -5.01
C GLY A 102 -15.03 4.79 -5.86
N TYR A 103 -13.92 4.23 -5.41
CA TYR A 103 -13.22 3.15 -6.11
C TYR A 103 -14.10 1.91 -6.26
N LYS A 104 -13.96 1.22 -7.39
CA LYS A 104 -14.64 -0.05 -7.66
C LYS A 104 -13.60 -1.18 -7.65
N PHE A 105 -13.27 -1.62 -6.45
CA PHE A 105 -12.25 -2.61 -6.19
C PHE A 105 -12.83 -3.85 -5.53
N ALA A 106 -12.13 -4.97 -5.69
CA ALA A 106 -12.45 -6.25 -5.08
C ALA A 106 -11.20 -6.89 -4.49
N ILE A 107 -11.32 -7.47 -3.31
CA ILE A 107 -10.31 -8.38 -2.77
C ILE A 107 -10.36 -9.68 -3.57
N VAL A 108 -9.23 -10.10 -4.13
CA VAL A 108 -9.11 -11.33 -4.92
C VAL A 108 -8.28 -12.41 -4.20
N GLY A 109 -7.59 -12.06 -3.12
CA GLY A 109 -6.87 -12.99 -2.25
C GLY A 109 -6.37 -12.32 -1.00
N ASN A 110 -6.25 -13.08 0.10
CA ASN A 110 -5.59 -12.62 1.32
C ASN A 110 -4.09 -12.89 1.21
N THR A 111 -3.30 -12.12 1.96
CA THR A 111 -1.86 -12.30 2.06
C THR A 111 -1.43 -12.51 3.52
N PHE A 112 -0.68 -11.61 4.11
CA PHE A 112 -0.19 -11.75 5.47
C PHE A 112 -0.83 -10.71 6.40
N VAL A 113 -0.85 -11.03 7.69
CA VAL A 113 -1.00 -10.03 8.74
C VAL A 113 0.40 -9.53 9.11
N TYR A 114 0.55 -8.21 9.14
CA TYR A 114 1.75 -7.54 9.62
C TYR A 114 1.41 -6.80 10.90
N PRO A 115 1.82 -7.32 12.09
CA PRO A 115 1.48 -6.70 13.37
C PRO A 115 1.96 -5.27 13.48
N LEU A 116 1.09 -4.39 13.99
CA LEU A 116 1.42 -3.03 14.35
C LEU A 116 2.14 -3.03 15.70
N ALA A 117 3.14 -2.17 15.88
CA ALA A 117 3.87 -2.09 17.14
C ALA A 117 4.26 -0.65 17.52
N GLY A 118 4.40 -0.41 18.81
CA GLY A 118 4.95 0.83 19.33
C GLY A 118 6.45 0.69 19.62
N TYR A 119 7.23 1.63 19.14
CA TYR A 119 8.69 1.67 19.26
C TYR A 119 9.16 2.91 19.98
N SER A 120 10.32 2.81 20.66
CA SER A 120 10.96 3.95 21.30
C SER A 120 12.48 3.85 21.25
N LYS A 121 13.13 4.98 21.10
CA LYS A 121 14.58 5.13 21.31
C LYS A 121 14.91 5.63 22.75
N LYS A 122 13.90 6.02 23.54
CA LYS A 122 14.07 6.70 24.85
C LYS A 122 13.78 5.82 26.04
N ILE A 123 12.82 4.89 25.93
CA ILE A 123 12.39 4.00 27.01
C ILE A 123 12.48 2.56 26.54
N LYS A 124 12.69 1.66 27.51
CA LYS A 124 12.77 0.21 27.28
C LYS A 124 11.53 -0.54 27.74
N SER A 125 10.67 0.12 28.50
CA SER A 125 9.43 -0.45 29.04
C SER A 125 8.37 0.64 29.17
N LEU A 126 7.08 0.26 29.06
CA LEU A 126 5.96 1.15 29.34
C LEU A 126 5.92 1.67 30.78
N THR A 127 6.59 1.00 31.72
CA THR A 127 6.74 1.48 33.11
C THR A 127 7.57 2.76 33.22
N GLU A 128 8.41 3.03 32.23
CA GLU A 128 9.23 4.25 32.15
C GLU A 128 8.49 5.42 31.48
N LEU A 129 7.28 5.18 30.94
CA LEU A 129 6.50 6.20 30.26
C LEU A 129 6.03 7.28 31.24
N LYS A 130 6.50 8.49 31.07
CA LYS A 130 6.17 9.65 31.90
C LYS A 130 4.85 10.30 31.47
N ASP A 131 4.28 11.05 32.40
CA ASP A 131 3.15 11.92 32.09
C ASP A 131 3.53 12.94 31.01
N GLU A 132 2.56 13.34 30.21
CA GLU A 132 2.71 14.28 29.07
C GLU A 132 3.67 13.81 27.97
N SER A 133 4.08 12.52 27.98
CA SER A 133 4.86 11.95 26.89
C SER A 133 4.12 12.03 25.56
N THR A 134 4.88 12.29 24.49
CA THR A 134 4.32 12.33 23.12
C THR A 134 4.37 10.95 22.49
N ILE A 135 3.23 10.50 21.97
CA ILE A 135 3.09 9.30 21.14
C ILE A 135 2.64 9.75 19.76
N ILE A 136 3.34 9.31 18.73
CA ILE A 136 2.97 9.57 17.33
C ILE A 136 2.34 8.33 16.73
N ILE A 137 1.23 8.53 15.99
CA ILE A 137 0.46 7.48 15.30
C ILE A 137 0.27 7.85 13.82
N PRO A 138 -0.09 6.88 12.93
CA PRO A 138 -0.46 7.19 11.54
C PRO A 138 -1.68 8.12 11.46
N ASN A 139 -1.69 9.01 10.47
CA ASN A 139 -2.76 9.99 10.26
C ASN A 139 -3.92 9.49 9.38
N ASP A 140 -3.82 8.30 8.78
CA ASP A 140 -4.95 7.72 8.08
C ASP A 140 -5.96 7.10 9.05
N ALA A 141 -7.25 7.20 8.71
CA ALA A 141 -8.34 6.80 9.60
C ALA A 141 -8.25 5.35 10.09
N THR A 142 -7.72 4.44 9.26
CA THR A 142 -7.63 3.02 9.60
C THR A 142 -6.46 2.75 10.54
N ASN A 143 -5.24 3.18 10.17
CA ASN A 143 -4.05 2.89 10.98
C ASN A 143 -3.99 3.80 12.22
N GLY A 144 -4.50 5.03 12.16
CA GLY A 144 -4.70 5.88 13.34
C GLY A 144 -5.65 5.24 14.33
N GLY A 145 -6.83 4.81 13.88
CA GLY A 145 -7.81 4.10 14.70
C GLY A 145 -7.24 2.80 15.28
N ARG A 146 -6.57 1.99 14.46
CA ARG A 146 -5.87 0.76 14.89
C ARG A 146 -4.82 1.04 15.97
N SER A 147 -4.07 2.13 15.83
CA SER A 147 -3.09 2.57 16.84
C SER A 147 -3.75 2.94 18.16
N LEU A 148 -4.86 3.68 18.13
CA LEU A 148 -5.60 4.05 19.33
C LEU A 148 -6.18 2.82 20.03
N LEU A 149 -6.73 1.86 19.30
CA LEU A 149 -7.19 0.57 19.84
C LEU A 149 -6.04 -0.20 20.49
N LEU A 150 -4.86 -0.19 19.88
CA LEU A 150 -3.67 -0.82 20.44
C LEU A 150 -3.22 -0.11 21.74
N LEU A 151 -3.20 1.21 21.79
CA LEU A 151 -2.89 1.99 22.99
C LEU A 151 -3.90 1.71 24.11
N GLN A 152 -5.19 1.61 23.79
CA GLN A 152 -6.22 1.20 24.76
C GLN A 152 -5.98 -0.21 25.33
N LYS A 153 -5.66 -1.17 24.44
CA LYS A 153 -5.37 -2.55 24.85
C LYS A 153 -4.23 -2.63 25.87
N PHE A 154 -3.22 -1.79 25.74
CA PHE A 154 -2.10 -1.70 26.68
C PHE A 154 -2.36 -0.77 27.87
N GLY A 155 -3.61 -0.31 28.05
CA GLY A 155 -4.03 0.50 29.21
C GLY A 155 -3.48 1.92 29.25
N LEU A 156 -3.01 2.44 28.11
CA LEU A 156 -2.43 3.78 28.01
C LEU A 156 -3.50 4.88 27.92
N LEU A 157 -4.68 4.54 27.39
CA LEU A 157 -5.85 5.40 27.27
C LEU A 157 -7.13 4.56 27.23
N LYS A 158 -8.30 5.23 27.32
CA LYS A 158 -9.59 4.61 27.04
C LYS A 158 -10.31 5.37 25.95
N LEU A 159 -10.98 4.62 25.10
CA LEU A 159 -11.81 5.14 24.02
C LEU A 159 -13.28 5.03 24.41
N LYS A 160 -14.11 5.83 23.77
CA LYS A 160 -15.56 5.74 23.85
C LYS A 160 -16.04 4.36 23.41
N ASP A 161 -17.07 3.84 24.09
CA ASP A 161 -17.66 2.55 23.73
C ASP A 161 -18.28 2.59 22.32
N GLY A 162 -18.15 1.48 21.59
CA GLY A 162 -18.80 1.31 20.29
C GLY A 162 -18.13 2.02 19.11
N VAL A 163 -16.90 2.53 19.25
CA VAL A 163 -16.16 3.24 18.16
C VAL A 163 -15.77 2.35 16.98
N GLY A 164 -15.90 1.03 17.12
CA GLY A 164 -15.50 0.08 16.05
C GLY A 164 -14.02 0.11 15.74
N LEU A 165 -13.66 -0.01 14.46
CA LEU A 165 -12.27 -0.06 14.00
C LEU A 165 -11.66 1.30 13.62
N LEU A 166 -12.43 2.38 13.70
CA LEU A 166 -12.04 3.71 13.22
C LEU A 166 -12.15 4.82 14.29
N PRO A 167 -11.73 4.58 15.57
CA PRO A 167 -11.69 5.65 16.53
C PRO A 167 -10.72 6.75 16.11
N THR A 168 -11.00 7.96 16.56
CA THR A 168 -10.17 9.15 16.38
C THR A 168 -9.63 9.62 17.73
N VAL A 169 -8.68 10.55 17.74
CA VAL A 169 -8.17 11.17 18.98
C VAL A 169 -9.30 11.83 19.80
N ALA A 170 -10.37 12.31 19.14
CA ALA A 170 -11.53 12.89 19.79
C ALA A 170 -12.39 11.86 20.57
N ASP A 171 -12.21 10.57 20.31
CA ASP A 171 -12.92 9.50 21.01
C ASP A 171 -12.20 9.04 22.29
N ILE A 172 -11.09 9.65 22.66
CA ILE A 172 -10.39 9.37 23.93
C ILE A 172 -11.22 9.93 25.08
N THR A 173 -11.67 9.04 25.98
CA THR A 173 -12.47 9.40 27.16
C THR A 173 -11.66 9.44 28.44
N ASP A 174 -10.55 8.71 28.49
CA ASP A 174 -9.63 8.71 29.63
C ASP A 174 -8.18 8.65 29.15
N ASN A 175 -7.34 9.51 29.71
CA ASN A 175 -5.92 9.61 29.40
C ASN A 175 -5.16 9.95 30.69
N PRO A 176 -4.95 8.95 31.58
CA PRO A 176 -4.46 9.18 32.92
C PRO A 176 -3.07 9.79 32.97
N LYS A 177 -2.23 9.53 31.97
CA LYS A 177 -0.88 10.11 31.84
C LYS A 177 -0.85 11.40 31.01
N LYS A 178 -1.99 11.94 30.59
CA LYS A 178 -2.07 13.14 29.74
C LYS A 178 -1.18 13.04 28.48
N LEU A 179 -1.11 11.87 27.89
CA LEU A 179 -0.30 11.61 26.71
C LEU A 179 -0.69 12.53 25.56
N LYS A 180 0.28 13.08 24.87
CA LYS A 180 0.08 13.91 23.68
C LYS A 180 0.07 12.98 22.47
N ILE A 181 -1.09 12.77 21.87
CA ILE A 181 -1.23 11.94 20.67
C ILE A 181 -1.13 12.85 19.45
N LEU A 182 -0.12 12.63 18.62
CA LEU A 182 0.11 13.36 17.37
C LEU A 182 -0.02 12.40 16.19
N GLU A 183 -0.60 12.91 15.11
CA GLU A 183 -0.83 12.15 13.89
C GLU A 183 0.16 12.57 12.81
N LEU A 184 0.80 11.60 12.15
CA LEU A 184 1.80 11.82 11.11
C LEU A 184 1.61 10.80 9.99
N GLU A 185 2.02 11.13 8.77
CA GLU A 185 2.01 10.19 7.65
C GLU A 185 2.87 8.96 7.96
N ALA A 186 2.33 7.77 7.68
CA ALA A 186 2.94 6.50 8.06
C ALA A 186 4.41 6.34 7.60
N PRO A 187 4.82 6.76 6.38
CA PRO A 187 6.23 6.71 5.96
C PRO A 187 7.18 7.57 6.79
N GLN A 188 6.67 8.58 7.51
CA GLN A 188 7.51 9.50 8.29
C GLN A 188 7.73 9.03 9.73
N LEU A 189 6.92 8.10 10.23
CA LEU A 189 6.94 7.63 11.61
C LEU A 189 8.30 7.08 12.07
N PRO A 190 9.05 6.29 11.26
CA PRO A 190 10.36 5.81 11.68
C PRO A 190 11.35 6.93 11.98
N ARG A 191 11.32 8.01 11.18
CA ARG A 191 12.20 9.18 11.37
C ARG A 191 11.81 9.99 12.60
N ALA A 192 10.51 10.01 12.95
CA ALA A 192 10.03 10.71 14.13
C ALA A 192 10.59 10.15 15.45
N LEU A 193 11.10 8.92 15.47
CA LEU A 193 11.81 8.36 16.63
C LEU A 193 13.12 9.09 16.95
N ASP A 194 13.64 9.89 16.03
CA ASP A 194 14.85 10.71 16.25
C ASP A 194 14.53 12.09 16.86
N ASP A 195 13.26 12.48 16.88
CA ASP A 195 12.83 13.73 17.51
C ASP A 195 12.90 13.60 19.04
N GLN A 196 13.58 14.56 19.68
CA GLN A 196 13.74 14.61 21.12
C GLN A 196 12.40 14.79 21.89
N ASN A 197 11.36 15.26 21.24
CA ASN A 197 10.04 15.43 21.85
C ASN A 197 9.17 14.18 21.73
N VAL A 198 9.51 13.22 20.84
CA VAL A 198 8.76 11.98 20.64
C VAL A 198 9.26 10.91 21.60
N THR A 199 8.35 10.31 22.34
CA THR A 199 8.67 9.20 23.25
C THR A 199 8.39 7.85 22.58
N ILE A 200 7.26 7.70 21.91
CA ILE A 200 6.86 6.46 21.23
C ILE A 200 6.34 6.82 19.84
N ALA A 201 6.65 6.01 18.85
CA ALA A 201 5.98 6.00 17.55
C ALA A 201 5.32 4.63 17.31
N VAL A 202 4.04 4.63 16.94
CA VAL A 202 3.32 3.42 16.54
C VAL A 202 3.47 3.27 15.03
N ILE A 203 4.19 2.24 14.59
CA ILE A 203 4.66 2.14 13.20
C ILE A 203 4.18 0.84 12.58
N ASN A 204 3.61 0.93 11.38
CA ASN A 204 3.31 -0.23 10.54
C ASN A 204 4.59 -0.97 10.18
N ASN A 205 4.54 -2.31 10.18
CA ASN A 205 5.71 -3.15 9.93
C ASN A 205 6.34 -2.90 8.55
N THR A 206 5.55 -2.50 7.55
CA THR A 206 5.99 -2.05 6.23
C THR A 206 7.07 -0.98 6.32
N PHE A 207 6.92 -0.01 7.24
CA PHE A 207 7.88 1.10 7.43
C PHE A 207 8.89 0.87 8.55
N ALA A 208 8.58 -0.02 9.50
CA ALA A 208 9.50 -0.38 10.59
C ALA A 208 10.64 -1.29 10.10
N ALA A 209 10.31 -2.30 9.31
CA ALA A 209 11.29 -3.30 8.86
C ALA A 209 12.44 -2.72 8.01
N PRO A 210 12.22 -1.78 7.05
CA PRO A 210 13.30 -1.17 6.28
C PRO A 210 14.34 -0.41 7.12
N VAL A 211 13.94 0.11 8.28
CA VAL A 211 14.87 0.79 9.23
C VAL A 211 15.44 -0.17 10.29
N GLY A 212 15.22 -1.48 10.13
CA GLY A 212 15.78 -2.53 10.97
C GLY A 212 14.98 -2.83 12.23
N LEU A 213 13.84 -2.20 12.46
CA LEU A 213 12.96 -2.45 13.60
C LEU A 213 12.13 -3.74 13.38
N SER A 214 12.01 -4.54 14.43
CA SER A 214 11.20 -5.76 14.46
C SER A 214 10.17 -5.68 15.58
N PRO A 215 8.88 -5.96 15.33
CA PRO A 215 7.86 -5.95 16.37
C PRO A 215 8.22 -6.82 17.57
N GLU A 216 8.69 -8.05 17.34
CA GLU A 216 9.01 -9.00 18.42
C GLU A 216 10.23 -8.62 19.24
N LYS A 217 11.22 -7.95 18.60
CA LYS A 217 12.51 -7.66 19.23
C LYS A 217 12.58 -6.26 19.82
N ASP A 218 12.01 -5.28 19.12
CA ASP A 218 12.21 -3.86 19.39
C ASP A 218 10.90 -3.17 19.85
N GLY A 219 9.75 -3.88 19.75
CA GLY A 219 8.45 -3.33 20.13
C GLY A 219 8.28 -3.24 21.63
N LEU A 220 7.89 -2.07 22.14
CA LEU A 220 7.45 -1.90 23.54
C LEU A 220 6.11 -2.59 23.78
N PHE A 221 5.28 -2.61 22.77
CA PHE A 221 4.01 -3.32 22.71
C PHE A 221 3.70 -3.67 21.24
N VAL A 222 3.03 -4.79 21.06
CA VAL A 222 2.78 -5.38 19.73
C VAL A 222 1.33 -5.83 19.65
N GLU A 223 0.74 -5.67 18.48
CA GLU A 223 -0.58 -6.20 18.17
C GLU A 223 -0.61 -7.73 18.19
N ASP A 224 -1.76 -8.31 18.54
CA ASP A 224 -1.94 -9.77 18.53
C ASP A 224 -1.92 -10.34 17.11
N LYS A 225 -1.67 -11.64 17.07
CA LYS A 225 -1.69 -12.42 15.82
C LYS A 225 -3.09 -12.54 15.22
N ASP A 226 -4.13 -12.56 16.07
CA ASP A 226 -5.55 -12.60 15.67
C ASP A 226 -6.04 -11.19 15.35
N SER A 227 -5.54 -10.64 14.25
CA SER A 227 -5.81 -9.26 13.82
C SER A 227 -6.79 -9.25 12.63
N PRO A 228 -7.79 -8.35 12.61
CA PRO A 228 -8.68 -8.18 11.46
C PRO A 228 -8.00 -7.51 10.26
N TYR A 229 -6.73 -7.13 10.40
CA TYR A 229 -5.98 -6.35 9.40
C TYR A 229 -5.12 -7.23 8.49
N VAL A 230 -5.68 -8.36 8.02
CA VAL A 230 -5.05 -9.19 6.98
C VAL A 230 -4.90 -8.34 5.70
N ASN A 231 -3.68 -8.25 5.18
CA ASN A 231 -3.44 -7.62 3.90
C ASN A 231 -3.97 -8.49 2.74
N SER A 232 -4.28 -7.84 1.64
CA SER A 232 -5.00 -8.44 0.53
C SER A 232 -4.38 -8.07 -0.81
N ILE A 233 -4.56 -8.96 -1.77
CA ILE A 233 -4.42 -8.66 -3.19
C ILE A 233 -5.74 -8.06 -3.63
N VAL A 234 -5.67 -6.85 -4.18
CA VAL A 234 -6.84 -6.09 -4.62
C VAL A 234 -6.75 -5.83 -6.11
N ALA A 235 -7.84 -6.06 -6.82
CA ALA A 235 -8.01 -5.78 -8.23
C ALA A 235 -9.22 -4.87 -8.45
N ARG A 236 -9.39 -4.36 -9.67
CA ARG A 236 -10.63 -3.66 -10.03
C ARG A 236 -11.77 -4.64 -10.21
N GLU A 237 -12.99 -4.18 -10.04
CA GLU A 237 -14.21 -4.98 -10.30
C GLU A 237 -14.25 -5.49 -11.75
N ASP A 238 -13.72 -4.73 -12.72
CA ASP A 238 -13.74 -5.08 -14.15
C ASP A 238 -12.70 -6.14 -14.56
N ASN A 239 -11.67 -6.40 -13.71
CA ASN A 239 -10.64 -7.41 -14.01
C ASN A 239 -10.42 -8.46 -12.90
N LYS A 240 -11.21 -8.45 -11.83
CA LYS A 240 -11.05 -9.36 -10.67
C LYS A 240 -11.07 -10.86 -11.01
N THR A 241 -11.71 -11.23 -12.11
CA THR A 241 -11.78 -12.61 -12.59
C THR A 241 -10.83 -12.90 -13.76
N ALA A 242 -10.02 -11.94 -14.17
CA ALA A 242 -9.04 -12.12 -15.23
C ALA A 242 -8.04 -13.22 -14.87
N GLU A 243 -7.74 -14.11 -15.81
CA GLU A 243 -6.86 -15.26 -15.58
C GLU A 243 -5.48 -14.86 -15.04
N LYS A 244 -4.90 -13.75 -15.53
CA LYS A 244 -3.63 -13.20 -15.06
C LYS A 244 -3.69 -12.79 -13.57
N VAL A 245 -4.81 -12.23 -13.10
CA VAL A 245 -5.01 -11.86 -11.70
C VAL A 245 -5.10 -13.12 -10.83
N LEU A 246 -5.90 -14.11 -11.25
CA LEU A 246 -6.05 -15.36 -10.50
C LEU A 246 -4.75 -16.19 -10.45
N LYS A 247 -3.95 -16.19 -11.53
CA LYS A 247 -2.61 -16.79 -11.55
C LYS A 247 -1.67 -16.10 -10.57
N PHE A 248 -1.69 -14.77 -10.50
CA PHE A 248 -0.88 -14.02 -9.56
C PHE A 248 -1.26 -14.32 -8.10
N VAL A 249 -2.57 -14.39 -7.79
CA VAL A 249 -3.05 -14.80 -6.44
C VAL A 249 -2.48 -16.16 -6.05
N LYS A 250 -2.58 -17.16 -6.94
CA LYS A 250 -2.02 -18.51 -6.68
C LYS A 250 -0.50 -18.49 -6.49
N ALA A 251 0.20 -17.66 -7.24
CA ALA A 251 1.64 -17.52 -7.11
C ALA A 251 2.02 -16.86 -5.78
N TYR A 252 1.28 -15.84 -5.36
CA TYR A 252 1.53 -15.14 -4.10
C TYR A 252 1.21 -16.01 -2.88
N GLN A 253 0.17 -16.82 -2.94
CA GLN A 253 -0.22 -17.76 -1.88
C GLN A 253 0.55 -19.09 -1.94
N SER A 254 1.82 -19.06 -2.31
CA SER A 254 2.67 -20.24 -2.43
C SER A 254 3.59 -20.43 -1.21
N ALA A 255 4.10 -21.66 -1.04
CA ALA A 255 5.06 -21.97 0.01
C ALA A 255 6.38 -21.18 -0.15
N GLU A 256 6.76 -20.87 -1.40
CA GLU A 256 7.94 -20.07 -1.70
C GLU A 256 7.80 -18.63 -1.18
N VAL A 257 6.63 -18.03 -1.32
CA VAL A 257 6.34 -16.69 -0.78
C VAL A 257 6.24 -16.72 0.74
N GLU A 258 5.66 -17.78 1.33
CA GLU A 258 5.64 -17.98 2.78
C GLU A 258 7.06 -18.06 3.36
N ALA A 259 7.95 -18.80 2.71
CA ALA A 259 9.36 -18.88 3.11
C ALA A 259 10.08 -17.52 2.97
N ALA A 260 9.78 -16.76 1.91
CA ALA A 260 10.29 -15.39 1.74
C ALA A 260 9.79 -14.46 2.84
N ALA A 261 8.52 -14.57 3.25
CA ALA A 261 7.93 -13.77 4.32
C ALA A 261 8.61 -14.03 5.69
N LEU A 262 8.84 -15.29 6.03
CA LEU A 262 9.55 -15.65 7.25
C LEU A 262 10.94 -15.02 7.32
N LYS A 263 11.64 -14.98 6.17
CA LYS A 263 12.97 -14.38 6.07
C LYS A 263 12.92 -12.86 6.13
N ALA A 264 12.09 -12.23 5.30
CA ALA A 264 12.03 -10.78 5.14
C ALA A 264 11.53 -10.07 6.41
N PHE A 265 10.53 -10.65 7.08
CA PHE A 265 9.93 -10.08 8.29
C PHE A 265 10.43 -10.76 9.59
N LYS A 266 11.42 -11.65 9.52
CA LYS A 266 12.03 -12.33 10.68
C LYS A 266 10.98 -12.96 11.63
N GLY A 267 9.93 -13.55 11.06
CA GLY A 267 8.81 -14.11 11.81
C GLY A 267 7.65 -13.16 12.08
N GLY A 268 7.81 -11.85 11.80
CA GLY A 268 6.78 -10.83 12.01
C GLY A 268 5.69 -10.76 10.94
N ALA A 269 5.61 -11.73 10.02
CA ALA A 269 4.52 -11.86 9.06
C ALA A 269 3.74 -13.15 9.34
N ILE A 270 2.42 -13.05 9.44
CA ILE A 270 1.53 -14.15 9.78
C ILE A 270 0.67 -14.47 8.57
N LYS A 271 0.63 -15.73 8.17
CA LYS A 271 -0.16 -16.20 7.03
C LYS A 271 -1.65 -15.94 7.23
N GLY A 272 -2.32 -15.35 6.24
CA GLY A 272 -3.73 -14.91 6.28
C GLY A 272 -4.68 -15.68 5.35
N TRP A 273 -4.24 -16.80 4.73
CA TRP A 273 -5.07 -17.63 3.82
C TRP A 273 -5.04 -19.10 4.19
#